data_650aea92caa973b8421886c474ba7e6c
#
_entry.id   650aea92caa973b8421886c474ba7e6c
#
_cell.length_a   1.000
_cell.length_b   1.000
_cell.length_c   1.000
_cell.angle_alpha   90.00
_cell.angle_beta   90.00
_cell.angle_gamma   90.00
#
_symmetry.space_group_name_H-M   'P 1'
#
loop_
_entity.id
_entity.type
_entity.pdbx_description
1 polymer ?
#
loop_
_entity_poly.entity_id
_entity_poly.type
_entity_poly.pdbx_seq_one_letter_code
_entity_poly.pdbx_strand_id
1 'polypeptide(L)'
;VVIVPQDKADQYQTVDSIKELTFAVEAGSAGEDQAKALGLNYTAVKAQADALMEVAAGTSDAAIIDSLMAAAMVGEGTGYDKLTYTVGLNSEEYGVGFRKDSDLVAELNKFFADSKADGSMEKCAETYKVQAALAK
;
A
#
# COMPACT_ATOMS: atom_id res chain seq x y z
N VAL A 1 3.88 -1.89 -0.39
CA VAL A 1 4.51 -2.25 -1.67
C VAL A 1 5.55 -1.22 -2.07
N VAL A 2 6.53 -1.64 -2.86
CA VAL A 2 7.58 -0.78 -3.44
C VAL A 2 7.10 -0.22 -4.77
N ILE A 3 7.22 1.08 -4.95
CA ILE A 3 6.91 1.81 -6.18
C ILE A 3 8.22 2.20 -6.85
N VAL A 4 8.29 1.98 -8.16
CA VAL A 4 9.45 2.33 -9.00
C VAL A 4 8.98 2.89 -10.35
N PRO A 5 9.84 3.58 -11.12
CA PRO A 5 9.56 3.88 -12.51
C PRO A 5 9.29 2.62 -13.34
N GLN A 6 8.28 2.66 -14.20
CA GLN A 6 7.80 1.50 -14.96
C GLN A 6 8.90 0.93 -15.89
N ASP A 7 9.72 1.78 -16.45
CA ASP A 7 10.82 1.41 -17.34
C ASP A 7 11.98 0.68 -16.62
N LYS A 8 12.00 0.72 -15.29
CA LYS A 8 12.99 0.05 -14.44
C LYS A 8 12.44 -1.14 -13.66
N ALA A 9 11.14 -1.41 -13.76
CA ALA A 9 10.45 -2.40 -12.94
C ALA A 9 11.10 -3.80 -12.97
N ASP A 10 11.55 -4.25 -14.13
CA ASP A 10 12.16 -5.58 -14.31
C ASP A 10 13.45 -5.76 -13.49
N GLN A 11 14.12 -4.67 -13.14
CA GLN A 11 15.36 -4.71 -12.35
C GLN A 11 15.09 -4.86 -10.84
N TYR A 12 13.87 -4.54 -10.38
CA TYR A 12 13.52 -4.38 -8.96
C TYR A 12 12.38 -5.31 -8.52
N GLN A 13 12.55 -6.61 -8.76
CA GLN A 13 11.54 -7.64 -8.48
C GLN A 13 11.77 -8.40 -7.16
N THR A 14 12.88 -8.14 -6.46
CA THR A 14 13.24 -8.83 -5.20
C THR A 14 13.69 -7.81 -4.15
N VAL A 15 13.61 -8.20 -2.87
CA VAL A 15 14.11 -7.35 -1.77
C VAL A 15 15.60 -7.06 -1.92
N ASP A 16 16.38 -8.01 -2.42
CA ASP A 16 17.83 -7.77 -2.62
C ASP A 16 18.11 -6.75 -3.72
N SER A 17 17.31 -6.72 -4.77
CA SER A 17 17.52 -5.80 -5.89
C SER A 17 17.20 -4.33 -5.56
N ILE A 18 16.46 -4.07 -4.48
CA ILE A 18 16.07 -2.71 -4.08
C ILE A 18 16.97 -2.09 -3.00
N LYS A 19 17.95 -2.82 -2.45
CA LYS A 19 18.74 -2.39 -1.29
C LYS A 19 19.56 -1.12 -1.50
N GLU A 20 20.01 -0.89 -2.72
CA GLU A 20 20.84 0.26 -3.06
C GLU A 20 20.03 1.52 -3.47
N LEU A 21 18.71 1.40 -3.52
CA LEU A 21 17.85 2.51 -3.90
C LEU A 21 17.67 3.52 -2.77
N THR A 22 17.40 4.77 -3.15
CA THR A 22 16.92 5.81 -2.23
C THR A 22 15.40 5.84 -2.23
N PHE A 23 14.80 5.77 -1.04
CA PHE A 23 13.35 5.68 -0.89
C PHE A 23 12.73 6.97 -0.36
N ALA A 24 11.51 7.26 -0.80
CA ALA A 24 10.61 8.17 -0.09
C ALA A 24 9.55 7.34 0.64
N VAL A 25 9.28 7.66 1.92
CA VAL A 25 8.31 6.98 2.77
C VAL A 25 7.52 7.98 3.60
N GLU A 26 6.26 7.69 3.91
CA GLU A 26 5.50 8.52 4.84
C GLU A 26 6.02 8.35 6.27
N ALA A 27 6.26 9.46 6.96
CA ALA A 27 6.77 9.47 8.33
C ALA A 27 5.76 8.79 9.30
N GLY A 28 6.25 7.86 10.12
CA GLY A 28 5.43 7.11 11.08
C GLY A 28 4.56 6.03 10.46
N SER A 29 4.73 5.72 9.18
CA SER A 29 3.99 4.65 8.50
C SER A 29 4.64 3.28 8.66
N ALA A 30 3.88 2.21 8.37
CA ALA A 30 4.43 0.87 8.23
C ALA A 30 5.52 0.78 7.14
N GLY A 31 5.43 1.63 6.10
CA GLY A 31 6.46 1.74 5.06
C GLY A 31 7.79 2.25 5.61
N GLU A 32 7.77 3.23 6.49
CA GLU A 32 8.97 3.70 7.19
C GLU A 32 9.58 2.61 8.09
N ASP A 33 8.72 1.87 8.80
CA ASP A 33 9.19 0.76 9.65
C ASP A 33 9.81 -0.37 8.82
N GLN A 34 9.27 -0.68 7.65
CA GLN A 34 9.88 -1.64 6.71
C GLN A 34 11.21 -1.14 6.18
N ALA A 35 11.33 0.14 5.81
CA ALA A 35 12.59 0.72 5.36
C ALA A 35 13.68 0.61 6.45
N LYS A 36 13.33 0.91 7.71
CA LYS A 36 14.24 0.74 8.87
C LYS A 36 14.65 -0.72 9.08
N ALA A 37 13.67 -1.62 9.09
CA ALA A 37 13.92 -3.05 9.34
C ALA A 37 14.83 -3.68 8.27
N LEU A 38 14.73 -3.23 7.03
CA LEU A 38 15.54 -3.70 5.91
C LEU A 38 16.86 -2.93 5.74
N GLY A 39 17.08 -1.87 6.53
CA GLY A 39 18.28 -1.03 6.44
C GLY A 39 18.36 -0.23 5.13
N LEU A 40 17.21 0.13 4.53
CA LEU A 40 17.16 0.89 3.30
C LEU A 40 17.51 2.38 3.54
N ASN A 41 18.09 3.02 2.54
CA ASN A 41 18.29 4.47 2.55
C ASN A 41 16.96 5.17 2.21
N TYR A 42 16.45 6.03 3.09
CA TYR A 42 15.15 6.67 2.87
C TYR A 42 15.08 8.10 3.38
N THR A 43 14.16 8.87 2.80
CA THR A 43 13.71 10.19 3.25
C THR A 43 12.25 10.08 3.69
N ALA A 44 11.96 10.56 4.90
CA ALA A 44 10.59 10.61 5.40
C ALA A 44 9.87 11.87 4.89
N VAL A 45 8.69 11.67 4.32
CA VAL A 45 7.79 12.73 3.81
C VAL A 45 6.50 12.78 4.62
N LYS A 46 5.62 13.76 4.35
CA LYS A 46 4.40 13.96 5.16
C LYS A 46 3.26 13.01 4.82
N ALA A 47 3.16 12.58 3.57
CA ALA A 47 2.10 11.71 3.09
C ALA A 47 2.61 10.77 2.00
N GLN A 48 1.90 9.66 1.76
CA GLN A 48 2.24 8.70 0.70
C GLN A 48 2.18 9.33 -0.69
N ALA A 49 1.27 10.29 -0.91
CA ALA A 49 1.21 11.04 -2.16
C ALA A 49 2.48 11.88 -2.41
N ASP A 50 3.10 12.42 -1.35
CA ASP A 50 4.37 13.13 -1.46
C ASP A 50 5.50 12.16 -1.86
N ALA A 51 5.48 10.93 -1.32
CA ALA A 51 6.44 9.90 -1.71
C ALA A 51 6.33 9.54 -3.21
N LEU A 52 5.11 9.46 -3.75
CA LEU A 52 4.92 9.25 -5.20
C LEU A 52 5.43 10.43 -6.03
N MET A 53 5.25 11.67 -5.55
CA MET A 53 5.80 12.86 -6.23
C MET A 53 7.33 12.85 -6.28
N GLU A 54 8.00 12.41 -5.21
CA GLU A 54 9.47 12.28 -5.16
C GLU A 54 9.97 11.31 -6.25
N VAL A 55 9.32 10.15 -6.40
CA VAL A 55 9.68 9.17 -7.43
C VAL A 55 9.38 9.71 -8.84
N ALA A 56 8.22 10.32 -9.03
CA ALA A 56 7.84 10.89 -10.32
C ALA A 56 8.76 12.05 -10.76
N ALA A 57 9.27 12.82 -9.80
CA ALA A 57 10.23 13.90 -10.03
C ALA A 57 11.69 13.39 -10.19
N GLY A 58 11.97 12.13 -9.84
CA GLY A 58 13.31 11.55 -9.88
C GLY A 58 14.23 12.00 -8.73
N THR A 59 13.67 12.55 -7.64
CA THR A 59 14.40 12.92 -6.43
C THR A 59 14.63 11.75 -5.48
N SER A 60 13.78 10.73 -5.58
CA SER A 60 13.95 9.41 -4.98
C SER A 60 13.84 8.33 -6.07
N ASP A 61 14.58 7.22 -5.90
CA ASP A 61 14.54 6.10 -6.85
C ASP A 61 13.26 5.27 -6.73
N ALA A 62 12.74 5.16 -5.50
CA ALA A 62 11.60 4.34 -5.16
C ALA A 62 10.77 4.96 -4.01
N ALA A 63 9.57 4.45 -3.81
CA ALA A 63 8.76 4.74 -2.62
C ALA A 63 8.23 3.45 -1.99
N ILE A 64 7.89 3.50 -0.70
CA ILE A 64 7.13 2.45 -0.03
C ILE A 64 5.80 3.05 0.40
N ILE A 65 4.71 2.52 -0.14
CA ILE A 65 3.35 2.95 0.17
C ILE A 65 2.43 1.76 0.41
N ASP A 66 1.25 2.05 0.93
CA ASP A 66 0.19 1.06 1.08
C ASP A 66 -0.28 0.52 -0.29
N SER A 67 -0.61 -0.77 -0.35
CA SER A 67 -0.99 -1.43 -1.60
C SER A 67 -2.33 -0.93 -2.17
N LEU A 68 -3.27 -0.51 -1.31
CA LEU A 68 -4.54 0.08 -1.75
C LEU A 68 -4.33 1.47 -2.34
N MET A 69 -3.44 2.27 -1.72
CA MET A 69 -3.04 3.55 -2.29
C MET A 69 -2.33 3.37 -3.63
N ALA A 70 -1.44 2.37 -3.73
CA ALA A 70 -0.78 2.04 -5.00
C ALA A 70 -1.81 1.68 -6.09
N ALA A 71 -2.76 0.81 -5.79
CA ALA A 71 -3.81 0.41 -6.74
C ALA A 71 -4.69 1.58 -7.21
N ALA A 72 -4.91 2.57 -6.34
CA ALA A 72 -5.73 3.74 -6.66
C ALA A 72 -4.99 4.85 -7.43
N MET A 73 -3.67 4.99 -7.22
CA MET A 73 -2.92 6.16 -7.66
C MET A 73 -1.87 5.87 -8.73
N VAL A 74 -1.44 4.61 -8.87
CA VAL A 74 -0.29 4.21 -9.71
C VAL A 74 -0.73 3.33 -10.87
N GLY A 75 -0.17 3.59 -12.06
CA GLY A 75 -0.41 2.82 -13.27
C GLY A 75 -1.25 3.54 -14.31
N GLU A 76 -1.54 2.84 -15.41
CA GLU A 76 -2.23 3.40 -16.56
C GLU A 76 -3.59 4.04 -16.20
N GLY A 77 -3.82 5.24 -16.68
CA GLY A 77 -5.04 6.01 -16.45
C GLY A 77 -5.08 6.77 -15.12
N THR A 78 -3.98 6.78 -14.36
CA THR A 78 -3.82 7.54 -13.11
C THR A 78 -2.90 8.74 -13.29
N GLY A 79 -2.74 9.55 -12.22
CA GLY A 79 -1.78 10.65 -12.20
C GLY A 79 -0.30 10.21 -12.22
N TYR A 80 -0.04 8.92 -11.98
CA TYR A 80 1.29 8.30 -11.94
C TYR A 80 1.39 7.11 -12.91
N ASP A 81 1.01 7.33 -14.16
CA ASP A 81 0.99 6.32 -15.24
C ASP A 81 2.37 5.75 -15.61
N LYS A 82 3.44 6.48 -15.27
CA LYS A 82 4.84 6.07 -15.47
C LYS A 82 5.44 5.32 -14.29
N LEU A 83 4.70 5.15 -13.22
CA LEU A 83 5.11 4.39 -12.06
C LEU A 83 4.39 3.04 -12.03
N THR A 84 5.01 2.09 -11.35
CA THR A 84 4.41 0.78 -11.09
C THR A 84 4.87 0.26 -9.72
N TYR A 85 4.22 -0.76 -9.21
CA TYR A 85 4.63 -1.44 -7.98
C TYR A 85 5.24 -2.80 -8.30
N THR A 86 6.21 -3.22 -7.49
CA THR A 86 6.98 -4.45 -7.70
C THR A 86 6.98 -5.33 -6.45
N VAL A 87 7.81 -5.02 -5.46
CA VAL A 87 8.03 -5.88 -4.30
C VAL A 87 6.98 -5.62 -3.20
N GLY A 88 6.33 -6.68 -2.72
CA GLY A 88 5.57 -6.67 -1.48
C GLY A 88 6.51 -6.89 -0.30
N LEU A 89 6.50 -6.01 0.70
CA LEU A 89 7.41 -6.08 1.85
C LEU A 89 6.77 -6.78 3.05
N ASN A 90 5.50 -6.50 3.31
CA ASN A 90 4.72 -7.08 4.41
C ASN A 90 3.25 -7.22 4.00
N SER A 91 2.49 -7.92 4.82
CA SER A 91 1.05 -7.98 4.74
C SER A 91 0.46 -7.52 6.07
N GLU A 92 -0.52 -6.64 6.01
CA GLU A 92 -1.22 -6.08 7.16
C GLU A 92 -2.73 -6.26 7.00
N GLU A 93 -3.42 -6.34 8.11
CA GLU A 93 -4.87 -6.32 8.15
C GLU A 93 -5.36 -5.04 8.82
N TYR A 94 -6.31 -4.36 8.19
CA TYR A 94 -6.98 -3.21 8.80
C TYR A 94 -8.13 -3.69 9.68
N GLY A 95 -8.21 -3.17 10.88
CA GLY A 95 -9.29 -3.41 11.81
C GLY A 95 -10.02 -2.13 12.20
N VAL A 96 -11.26 -2.27 12.66
CA VAL A 96 -12.03 -1.16 13.23
C VAL A 96 -11.93 -1.24 14.76
N GLY A 97 -11.35 -0.20 15.36
CA GLY A 97 -11.24 -0.08 16.81
C GLY A 97 -12.49 0.52 17.44
N PHE A 98 -12.93 -0.07 18.54
CA PHE A 98 -14.00 0.46 19.39
C PHE A 98 -13.49 0.69 20.81
N ARG A 99 -14.23 1.49 21.59
CA ARG A 99 -13.97 1.57 23.04
C ARG A 99 -14.09 0.18 23.68
N LYS A 100 -13.35 -0.04 24.73
CA LYS A 100 -13.41 -1.29 25.51
C LYS A 100 -14.85 -1.59 25.93
N ASP A 101 -15.23 -2.87 25.87
CA ASP A 101 -16.54 -3.40 26.23
C ASP A 101 -17.72 -2.85 25.35
N SER A 102 -17.42 -2.40 24.13
CA SER A 102 -18.45 -2.01 23.17
C SER A 102 -19.14 -3.24 22.57
N ASP A 103 -20.45 -3.22 22.50
CA ASP A 103 -21.30 -4.20 21.81
C ASP A 103 -21.20 -4.09 20.28
N LEU A 104 -20.78 -2.94 19.76
CA LEU A 104 -20.64 -2.71 18.30
C LEU A 104 -19.60 -3.62 17.63
N VAL A 105 -18.65 -4.20 18.38
CA VAL A 105 -17.69 -5.18 17.84
C VAL A 105 -18.44 -6.40 17.29
N ALA A 106 -19.35 -6.95 18.07
CA ALA A 106 -20.14 -8.12 17.67
C ALA A 106 -21.05 -7.81 16.47
N GLU A 107 -21.69 -6.64 16.49
CA GLU A 107 -22.56 -6.18 15.41
C GLU A 107 -21.81 -5.98 14.10
N LEU A 108 -20.62 -5.33 14.14
CA LEU A 108 -19.82 -5.12 12.95
C LEU A 108 -19.26 -6.44 12.39
N ASN A 109 -18.77 -7.32 13.25
CA ASN A 109 -18.29 -8.63 12.83
C ASN A 109 -19.41 -9.47 12.19
N LYS A 110 -20.63 -9.40 12.75
CA LYS A 110 -21.80 -10.04 12.15
C LYS A 110 -22.12 -9.45 10.77
N PHE A 111 -22.10 -8.13 10.66
CA PHE A 111 -22.30 -7.45 9.37
C PHE A 111 -21.28 -7.90 8.32
N PHE A 112 -20.01 -7.98 8.66
CA PHE A 112 -18.97 -8.48 7.75
C PHE A 112 -19.20 -9.94 7.34
N ALA A 113 -19.58 -10.80 8.29
CA ALA A 113 -19.88 -12.20 8.00
C ALA A 113 -21.09 -12.33 7.05
N ASP A 114 -22.16 -11.61 7.30
CA ASP A 114 -23.37 -11.60 6.46
C ASP A 114 -23.06 -11.06 5.05
N SER A 115 -22.30 -9.96 4.96
CA SER A 115 -21.92 -9.33 3.69
C SER A 115 -20.96 -10.18 2.85
N LYS A 116 -20.12 -11.00 3.50
CA LYS A 116 -19.32 -12.01 2.80
C LYS A 116 -20.22 -13.15 2.29
N ALA A 117 -21.16 -13.62 3.12
CA ALA A 117 -22.04 -14.73 2.78
C ALA A 117 -23.00 -14.42 1.63
N ASP A 118 -23.51 -13.19 1.54
CA ASP A 118 -24.42 -12.75 0.48
C ASP A 118 -23.72 -12.17 -0.76
N GLY A 119 -22.37 -12.05 -0.75
CA GLY A 119 -21.56 -11.54 -1.84
C GLY A 119 -21.58 -10.02 -2.02
N SER A 120 -22.26 -9.27 -1.13
CA SER A 120 -22.35 -7.81 -1.24
C SER A 120 -21.00 -7.14 -1.00
N MET A 121 -20.17 -7.70 -0.11
CA MET A 121 -18.81 -7.21 0.14
C MET A 121 -17.92 -7.34 -1.10
N GLU A 122 -17.95 -8.50 -1.76
CA GLU A 122 -17.21 -8.76 -3.00
C GLU A 122 -17.61 -7.80 -4.12
N LYS A 123 -18.92 -7.65 -4.33
CA LYS A 123 -19.46 -6.72 -5.33
C LYS A 123 -19.07 -5.26 -5.06
N CYS A 124 -19.06 -4.86 -3.80
CA CYS A 124 -18.57 -3.54 -3.39
C CYS A 124 -17.07 -3.38 -3.73
N ALA A 125 -16.26 -4.37 -3.35
CA ALA A 125 -14.82 -4.35 -3.60
C ALA A 125 -14.48 -4.33 -5.10
N GLU A 126 -15.21 -5.05 -5.94
CA GLU A 126 -15.08 -4.99 -7.40
C GLU A 126 -15.40 -3.60 -7.95
N THR A 127 -16.45 -2.96 -7.43
CA THR A 127 -16.84 -1.60 -7.83
C THR A 127 -15.70 -0.60 -7.61
N TYR A 128 -14.97 -0.74 -6.50
CA TYR A 128 -13.84 0.11 -6.13
C TYR A 128 -12.46 -0.46 -6.52
N LYS A 129 -12.43 -1.61 -7.22
CA LYS A 129 -11.20 -2.29 -7.67
C LYS A 129 -10.23 -2.66 -6.53
N VAL A 130 -10.78 -3.02 -5.38
CA VAL A 130 -10.01 -3.38 -4.16
C VAL A 130 -10.25 -4.82 -3.71
N GLN A 131 -10.78 -5.67 -4.56
CA GLN A 131 -11.11 -7.07 -4.25
C GLN A 131 -9.89 -7.89 -3.79
N ALA A 132 -8.69 -7.55 -4.27
CA ALA A 132 -7.46 -8.21 -3.85
C ALA A 132 -7.08 -7.93 -2.38
N ALA A 133 -7.64 -6.89 -1.79
CA ALA A 133 -7.38 -6.46 -0.41
C ALA A 133 -8.42 -6.96 0.60
N LEU A 134 -9.43 -7.72 0.16
CA LEU A 134 -10.37 -8.32 1.10
C LEU A 134 -9.65 -9.36 1.98
N ALA A 135 -9.77 -9.20 3.31
CA ALA A 135 -9.29 -10.17 4.27
C ALA A 135 -10.00 -11.52 4.05
N LYS A 136 -9.22 -12.59 4.07
CA LYS A 136 -9.70 -13.97 3.85
C LYS A 136 -10.41 -14.53 5.08
#